data_e9ef422368221238a1173a3bd7566536
#
_entry.id   e9ef422368221238a1173a3bd7566536
#
_cell.length_a   1.000
_cell.length_b   1.000
_cell.length_c   1.000
_cell.angle_alpha   90.00
_cell.angle_beta   90.00
_cell.angle_gamma   90.00
#
_symmetry.space_group_name_H-M   'P 1'
#
loop_
_entity.id
_entity.type
_entity.pdbx_description
1 polymer ?
#
loop_
_entity_poly.entity_id
_entity_poly.type
_entity_poly.pdbx_seq_one_letter_code
_entity_poly.pdbx_strand_id
1 'polypeptide(L)'
;IHTMSHLWIFVDEFAQLKMRFPQFMSQLQEIARIGRSLGIHLVLSTQKPSGIIDDQVWSNTTWRACFHVSSIQDSREMLQNEMAYHLKNPGDMILQHQQKNQSCRSFYLQSSIDEICWREINEKKEVLHSKHHAGKRVMDVLKDQILI
;
A
#
# COMPACT_ATOMS: atom_id res chain seq x y z
N ILE A 1 -22.87 1.66 -19.45
CA ILE A 1 -21.47 1.93 -19.12
C ILE A 1 -21.09 0.88 -18.10
N HIS A 2 -20.29 -0.12 -18.51
CA HIS A 2 -19.74 -1.08 -17.54
C HIS A 2 -18.73 -0.33 -16.69
N THR A 3 -18.99 -0.23 -15.39
CA THR A 3 -18.01 0.23 -14.42
C THR A 3 -16.89 -0.80 -14.38
N MET A 4 -15.68 -0.41 -14.80
CA MET A 4 -14.52 -1.28 -14.67
C MET A 4 -14.22 -1.50 -13.17
N SER A 5 -14.08 -2.75 -12.80
CA SER A 5 -13.65 -3.09 -11.43
C SER A 5 -12.23 -2.56 -11.19
N HIS A 6 -11.98 -2.03 -10.00
CA HIS A 6 -10.66 -1.57 -9.61
C HIS A 6 -9.80 -2.73 -9.13
N LEU A 7 -8.55 -2.79 -9.60
CA LEU A 7 -7.54 -3.75 -9.15
C LEU A 7 -6.56 -3.04 -8.22
N TRP A 8 -6.39 -3.58 -7.02
CA TRP A 8 -5.39 -3.11 -6.06
C TRP A 8 -4.25 -4.12 -5.96
N ILE A 9 -3.03 -3.67 -6.20
CA ILE A 9 -1.82 -4.48 -6.12
C ILE A 9 -0.99 -3.96 -4.94
N PHE A 10 -0.77 -4.82 -3.95
CA PHE A 10 0.04 -4.52 -2.77
C PHE A 10 1.39 -5.22 -2.91
N VAL A 11 2.46 -4.45 -2.85
CA VAL A 11 3.83 -4.95 -2.86
C VAL A 11 4.46 -4.62 -1.52
N ASP A 12 4.58 -5.64 -0.68
CA ASP A 12 5.28 -5.51 0.60
C ASP A 12 6.79 -5.68 0.38
N GLU A 13 7.58 -4.84 1.05
CA GLU A 13 9.03 -4.73 0.93
C GLU A 13 9.50 -4.60 -0.54
N PHE A 14 9.06 -3.54 -1.17
CA PHE A 14 9.40 -3.20 -2.57
C PHE A 14 10.91 -3.22 -2.85
N ALA A 15 11.73 -2.88 -1.86
CA ALA A 15 13.18 -2.95 -1.94
C ALA A 15 13.68 -4.34 -2.34
N GLN A 16 13.12 -5.38 -1.73
CA GLN A 16 13.48 -6.77 -2.04
C GLN A 16 13.03 -7.19 -3.44
N LEU A 17 11.84 -6.74 -3.86
CA LEU A 17 11.35 -7.00 -5.21
C LEU A 17 12.32 -6.43 -6.25
N LYS A 18 12.73 -5.17 -6.09
CA LYS A 18 13.68 -4.50 -6.98
C LYS A 18 15.01 -5.24 -7.05
N MET A 19 15.55 -5.69 -5.91
CA MET A 19 16.81 -6.39 -5.85
C MET A 19 16.77 -7.79 -6.48
N ARG A 20 15.69 -8.53 -6.25
CA ARG A 20 15.57 -9.90 -6.72
C ARG A 20 15.09 -10.01 -8.16
N PHE A 21 14.29 -9.09 -8.60
CA PHE A 21 13.60 -9.13 -9.89
C PHE A 21 13.67 -7.77 -10.61
N PRO A 22 14.88 -7.26 -10.90
CA PRO A 22 15.04 -5.94 -11.54
C PRO A 22 14.34 -5.82 -12.90
N GLN A 23 14.12 -6.95 -13.58
CA GLN A 23 13.41 -6.99 -14.86
C GLN A 23 11.94 -6.57 -14.76
N PHE A 24 11.33 -6.65 -13.58
CA PHE A 24 9.93 -6.20 -13.38
C PHE A 24 9.79 -4.70 -13.14
N MET A 25 10.90 -3.98 -12.97
CA MET A 25 10.83 -2.55 -12.64
C MET A 25 10.21 -1.73 -13.76
N SER A 26 10.52 -2.04 -15.01
CA SER A 26 9.94 -1.35 -16.18
C SER A 26 8.43 -1.53 -16.26
N GLN A 27 7.94 -2.75 -16.06
CA GLN A 27 6.49 -3.03 -16.05
C GLN A 27 5.79 -2.33 -14.87
N LEU A 28 6.43 -2.31 -13.70
CA LEU A 28 5.87 -1.68 -12.52
C LEU A 28 5.79 -0.15 -12.68
N GLN A 29 6.81 0.45 -13.28
CA GLN A 29 6.82 1.87 -13.64
C GLN A 29 5.73 2.20 -14.67
N GLU A 30 5.52 1.33 -15.66
CA GLU A 30 4.45 1.50 -16.63
C GLU A 30 3.07 1.40 -15.98
N ILE A 31 2.85 0.43 -15.09
CA ILE A 31 1.62 0.32 -14.31
C ILE A 31 1.42 1.58 -13.44
N ALA A 32 2.46 2.10 -12.81
CA ALA A 32 2.36 3.34 -12.03
C ALA A 32 1.94 4.54 -12.91
N ARG A 33 2.40 4.58 -14.16
CA ARG A 33 2.12 5.66 -15.10
C ARG A 33 0.70 5.61 -15.66
N ILE A 34 0.24 4.43 -16.12
CA ILE A 34 -1.04 4.30 -16.83
C ILE A 34 -2.16 3.63 -16.02
N GLY A 35 -1.81 2.95 -14.93
CA GLY A 35 -2.74 2.13 -14.15
C GLY A 35 -3.97 2.89 -13.69
N ARG A 36 -3.81 4.17 -13.31
CA ARG A 36 -4.92 5.01 -12.87
C ARG A 36 -6.05 5.08 -13.89
N SER A 37 -5.75 5.20 -15.17
CA SER A 37 -6.75 5.25 -16.25
C SER A 37 -7.40 3.90 -16.51
N LEU A 38 -6.77 2.81 -16.08
CA LEU A 38 -7.24 1.45 -16.20
C LEU A 38 -7.88 0.92 -14.90
N GLY A 39 -8.03 1.77 -13.86
CA GLY A 39 -8.53 1.34 -12.55
C GLY A 39 -7.55 0.46 -11.77
N ILE A 40 -6.25 0.50 -12.09
CA ILE A 40 -5.21 -0.25 -11.38
C ILE A 40 -4.52 0.67 -10.37
N HIS A 41 -4.44 0.23 -9.13
CA HIS A 41 -3.82 0.96 -8.03
C HIS A 41 -2.66 0.17 -7.45
N LEU A 42 -1.51 0.83 -7.27
CA LEU A 42 -0.35 0.25 -6.62
C LEU A 42 -0.20 0.78 -5.20
N VAL A 43 0.04 -0.12 -4.25
CA VAL A 43 0.46 0.20 -2.89
C VAL A 43 1.82 -0.46 -2.67
N LEU A 44 2.85 0.38 -2.56
CA LEU A 44 4.23 -0.07 -2.38
C LEU A 44 4.66 0.24 -0.96
N SER A 45 5.12 -0.74 -0.21
CA SER A 45 5.72 -0.55 1.12
C SER A 45 7.20 -0.92 1.13
N THR A 46 7.97 -0.23 1.95
CA THR A 46 9.39 -0.55 2.19
C THR A 46 9.82 0.00 3.54
N GLN A 47 10.73 -0.70 4.20
CA GLN A 47 11.36 -0.25 5.43
C GLN A 47 12.54 0.70 5.17
N LYS A 48 13.11 0.70 3.97
CA LYS A 48 14.22 1.55 3.57
C LYS A 48 13.90 2.26 2.25
N PRO A 49 13.39 3.48 2.28
CA PRO A 49 13.10 4.24 1.06
C PRO A 49 14.35 4.70 0.32
N SER A 50 15.46 4.93 1.08
CA SER A 50 16.68 5.55 0.56
C SER A 50 17.32 4.78 -0.58
N GLY A 51 17.43 5.45 -1.74
CA GLY A 51 18.11 4.93 -2.93
C GLY A 51 17.37 3.77 -3.63
N ILE A 52 16.15 3.44 -3.21
CA ILE A 52 15.41 2.29 -3.72
C ILE A 52 14.31 2.69 -4.68
N ILE A 53 13.65 3.82 -4.42
CA ILE A 53 12.53 4.28 -5.22
C ILE A 53 13.04 5.20 -6.31
N ASP A 54 12.81 4.80 -7.57
CA ASP A 54 13.22 5.59 -8.73
C ASP A 54 12.37 6.86 -8.89
N ASP A 55 12.95 7.91 -9.46
CA ASP A 55 12.26 9.19 -9.70
C ASP A 55 10.95 9.05 -10.48
N GLN A 56 10.88 8.05 -11.37
CA GLN A 56 9.65 7.76 -12.13
C GLN A 56 8.53 7.20 -11.24
N VAL A 57 8.85 6.36 -10.28
CA VAL A 57 7.87 5.88 -9.29
C VAL A 57 7.46 7.04 -8.39
N TRP A 58 8.42 7.87 -7.94
CA TRP A 58 8.16 9.04 -7.11
C TRP A 58 7.22 10.03 -7.78
N SER A 59 7.45 10.36 -9.04
CA SER A 59 6.65 11.34 -9.79
C SER A 59 5.21 10.89 -10.03
N ASN A 60 4.98 9.58 -10.10
CA ASN A 60 3.64 8.99 -10.28
C ASN A 60 2.94 8.66 -8.95
N THR A 61 3.63 8.81 -7.81
CA THR A 61 3.05 8.53 -6.49
C THR A 61 2.32 9.76 -5.96
N THR A 62 0.99 9.68 -5.91
CA THR A 62 0.13 10.79 -5.47
C THR A 62 0.03 10.86 -3.94
N TRP A 63 0.02 9.70 -3.28
CA TRP A 63 -0.09 9.59 -1.83
C TRP A 63 1.16 8.95 -1.25
N ARG A 64 1.65 9.51 -0.16
CA ARG A 64 2.77 8.96 0.59
C ARG A 64 2.41 8.88 2.06
N ALA A 65 2.58 7.71 2.66
CA ALA A 65 2.42 7.50 4.09
C ALA A 65 3.78 7.14 4.69
N CYS A 66 4.24 7.90 5.66
CA CYS A 66 5.51 7.66 6.32
C CYS A 66 5.30 7.57 7.82
N PHE A 67 5.61 6.41 8.39
CA PHE A 67 5.72 6.21 9.82
C PHE A 67 7.05 6.76 10.34
N HIS A 68 7.31 6.61 11.64
CA HIS A 68 8.61 6.98 12.19
C HIS A 68 9.76 6.30 11.44
N VAL A 69 10.75 7.08 11.08
CA VAL A 69 12.00 6.63 10.45
C VAL A 69 13.19 6.97 11.34
N SER A 70 14.23 6.15 11.29
CA SER A 70 15.40 6.28 12.15
C SER A 70 16.40 7.34 11.68
N SER A 71 16.27 7.85 10.46
CA SER A 71 17.15 8.89 9.92
C SER A 71 16.38 10.07 9.31
N ILE A 72 16.97 11.25 9.43
CA ILE A 72 16.47 12.46 8.76
C ILE A 72 16.48 12.27 7.24
N GLN A 73 17.47 11.55 6.72
CA GLN A 73 17.62 11.29 5.30
C GLN A 73 16.40 10.50 4.74
N ASP A 74 15.97 9.45 5.44
CA ASP A 74 14.79 8.67 5.04
C ASP A 74 13.53 9.52 5.05
N SER A 75 13.36 10.41 6.06
CA SER A 75 12.24 11.32 6.12
C SER A 75 12.24 12.30 4.94
N ARG A 76 13.41 12.86 4.60
CA ARG A 76 13.54 13.78 3.47
C ARG A 76 13.28 13.10 2.13
N GLU A 77 13.73 11.88 1.94
CA GLU A 77 13.46 11.12 0.73
C GLU A 77 11.98 10.81 0.58
N MET A 78 11.31 10.38 1.65
CA MET A 78 9.89 10.05 1.60
C MET A 78 8.98 11.27 1.42
N LEU A 79 9.23 12.33 2.20
CA LEU A 79 8.30 13.44 2.38
C LEU A 79 8.86 14.80 1.96
N GLN A 80 10.15 14.88 1.58
CA GLN A 80 10.88 16.12 1.33
C GLN A 80 10.93 17.05 2.56
N ASN A 81 10.77 16.48 3.75
CA ASN A 81 10.87 17.17 5.04
C ASN A 81 11.30 16.21 6.16
N GLU A 82 11.45 16.70 7.40
CA GLU A 82 11.95 15.92 8.53
C GLU A 82 10.84 15.41 9.46
N MET A 83 9.57 15.60 9.11
CA MET A 83 8.44 15.37 10.03
C MET A 83 8.37 13.93 10.51
N ALA A 84 8.65 12.95 9.64
CA ALA A 84 8.55 11.53 10.00
C ALA A 84 9.65 11.13 11.01
N TYR A 85 10.84 11.74 10.97
CA TYR A 85 11.89 11.50 11.95
C TYR A 85 11.50 11.95 13.36
N HIS A 86 10.67 12.99 13.48
CA HIS A 86 10.24 13.54 14.77
C HIS A 86 9.00 12.87 15.36
N LEU A 87 8.41 11.90 14.70
CA LEU A 87 7.32 11.10 15.26
C LEU A 87 7.80 10.29 16.47
N LYS A 88 7.00 10.28 17.55
CA LYS A 88 7.44 9.69 18.83
C LYS A 88 6.66 8.45 19.24
N ASN A 89 5.41 8.33 18.79
CA ASN A 89 4.56 7.25 19.25
C ASN A 89 4.37 6.18 18.16
N PRO A 90 4.29 4.91 18.55
CA PRO A 90 3.91 3.85 17.63
C PRO A 90 2.58 4.16 16.94
N GLY A 91 2.53 3.93 15.64
CA GLY A 91 1.33 4.19 14.84
C GLY A 91 1.15 5.63 14.38
N ASP A 92 1.92 6.61 14.90
CA ASP A 92 1.92 7.95 14.34
C ASP A 92 2.54 7.92 12.93
N MET A 93 1.93 8.62 12.00
CA MET A 93 2.40 8.72 10.62
C MET A 93 2.12 10.10 10.03
N ILE A 94 2.88 10.45 9.01
CA ILE A 94 2.61 11.59 8.14
C ILE A 94 2.02 11.06 6.83
N LEU A 95 0.84 11.52 6.51
CA LEU A 95 0.21 11.30 5.22
C LEU A 95 0.43 12.54 4.36
N GLN A 96 1.06 12.37 3.20
CA GLN A 96 1.30 13.44 2.25
C GLN A 96 0.48 13.24 0.99
N HIS A 97 -0.19 14.29 0.56
CA HIS A 97 -0.89 14.35 -0.72
C HIS A 97 -0.66 15.72 -1.36
N GLN A 98 -0.17 15.73 -2.60
CA GLN A 98 0.12 16.98 -3.33
C GLN A 98 0.93 17.98 -2.49
N GLN A 99 2.00 17.54 -1.85
CA GLN A 99 2.88 18.32 -0.95
C GLN A 99 2.22 18.84 0.35
N LYS A 100 0.95 18.53 0.59
CA LYS A 100 0.30 18.82 1.88
C LYS A 100 0.51 17.64 2.83
N ASN A 101 1.01 17.94 4.01
CA ASN A 101 1.28 16.98 5.06
C ASN A 101 0.18 17.01 6.12
N GLN A 102 -0.29 15.85 6.52
CA GLN A 102 -1.25 15.65 7.59
C GLN A 102 -0.71 14.63 8.57
N SER A 103 -0.65 14.98 9.85
CA SER A 103 -0.35 14.02 10.91
C SER A 103 -1.57 13.16 11.16
N CYS A 104 -1.36 11.85 11.17
CA CYS A 104 -2.39 10.85 11.40
C CYS A 104 -1.89 9.82 12.40
N ARG A 105 -2.79 9.02 12.94
CA ARG A 105 -2.45 7.84 13.72
C ARG A 105 -3.16 6.63 13.15
N SER A 106 -2.40 5.55 12.93
CA SER A 106 -2.97 4.27 12.49
C SER A 106 -3.76 3.61 13.60
N PHE A 107 -4.68 2.75 13.23
CA PHE A 107 -5.39 1.91 14.19
C PHE A 107 -4.43 0.84 14.75
N TYR A 108 -4.59 0.55 16.03
CA TYR A 108 -3.91 -0.56 16.67
C TYR A 108 -4.86 -1.76 16.74
N LEU A 109 -4.44 -2.88 16.17
CA LEU A 109 -5.15 -4.14 16.28
C LEU A 109 -4.66 -4.88 17.53
N GLN A 110 -5.50 -4.96 18.57
CA GLN A 110 -5.15 -5.62 19.82
C GLN A 110 -5.33 -7.14 19.79
N SER A 111 -6.06 -7.65 18.83
CA SER A 111 -6.33 -9.09 18.68
C SER A 111 -5.83 -9.63 17.36
N SER A 112 -5.48 -10.91 17.35
CA SER A 112 -5.33 -11.65 16.09
C SER A 112 -6.64 -11.57 15.30
N ILE A 113 -6.55 -11.48 14.00
CA ILE A 113 -7.72 -11.61 13.14
C ILE A 113 -8.10 -13.08 13.13
N ASP A 114 -9.02 -13.46 14.02
CA ASP A 114 -9.46 -14.85 14.16
C ASP A 114 -10.50 -15.23 13.10
N GLU A 115 -11.11 -14.21 12.48
CA GLU A 115 -12.14 -14.40 11.48
C GLU A 115 -11.97 -13.41 10.33
N ILE A 116 -11.93 -13.91 9.10
CA ILE A 116 -11.94 -13.08 7.89
C ILE A 116 -13.33 -13.17 7.27
N CYS A 117 -13.97 -12.03 7.18
CA CYS A 117 -15.23 -11.88 6.46
C CYS A 117 -15.01 -10.97 5.26
N TRP A 118 -15.33 -11.46 4.06
CA TRP A 118 -15.41 -10.61 2.89
C TRP A 118 -16.82 -10.62 2.31
N ARG A 119 -17.21 -9.51 1.71
CA ARG A 119 -18.54 -9.31 1.16
C ARG A 119 -18.42 -8.73 -0.23
N GLU A 120 -19.16 -9.29 -1.14
CA GLU A 120 -19.40 -8.68 -2.43
C GLU A 120 -20.67 -7.83 -2.34
N ILE A 121 -20.57 -6.57 -2.71
CA ILE A 121 -21.69 -5.62 -2.68
C ILE A 121 -21.93 -5.08 -4.08
N ASN A 122 -23.17 -4.91 -4.46
CA ASN A 122 -23.55 -4.26 -5.71
C ASN A 122 -23.48 -2.72 -5.59
N GLU A 123 -23.73 -2.01 -6.67
CA GLU A 123 -23.75 -0.53 -6.72
C GLU A 123 -24.76 0.09 -5.74
N LYS A 124 -25.81 -0.62 -5.35
CA LYS A 124 -26.81 -0.21 -4.34
C LYS A 124 -26.37 -0.52 -2.90
N LYS A 125 -25.14 -1.01 -2.71
CA LYS A 125 -24.60 -1.46 -1.41
C LYS A 125 -25.35 -2.65 -0.79
N GLU A 126 -26.04 -3.44 -1.59
CA GLU A 126 -26.64 -4.70 -1.16
C GLU A 126 -25.57 -5.80 -1.18
N VAL A 127 -25.54 -6.64 -0.14
CA VAL A 127 -24.59 -7.74 -0.05
C VAL A 127 -25.04 -8.86 -0.99
N LEU A 128 -24.26 -9.11 -2.04
CA LEU A 128 -24.50 -10.20 -3.00
C LEU A 128 -23.95 -11.51 -2.49
N HIS A 129 -22.80 -11.48 -1.84
CA HIS A 129 -22.12 -12.66 -1.34
C HIS A 129 -21.31 -12.33 -0.08
N SER A 130 -21.29 -13.26 0.88
CA SER A 130 -20.40 -13.16 2.03
C SER A 130 -19.86 -14.53 2.41
N LYS A 131 -18.57 -14.61 2.73
CA LYS A 131 -17.93 -15.80 3.26
C LYS A 131 -17.22 -15.47 4.56
N HIS A 132 -17.39 -16.34 5.54
CA HIS A 132 -16.69 -16.30 6.81
C HIS A 132 -15.66 -17.41 6.85
N HIS A 133 -14.42 -17.07 7.18
CA HIS A 133 -13.32 -18.02 7.35
C HIS A 133 -12.84 -17.94 8.81
N ALA A 134 -13.47 -18.71 9.69
CA ALA A 134 -13.04 -18.81 11.07
C ALA A 134 -11.78 -19.67 11.21
N GLY A 135 -10.80 -19.19 11.98
CA GLY A 135 -9.61 -19.95 12.37
C GLY A 135 -8.55 -20.16 11.29
N LYS A 136 -8.68 -19.55 10.11
CA LYS A 136 -7.64 -19.58 9.07
C LYS A 136 -6.79 -18.31 9.10
N ARG A 137 -5.47 -18.45 8.93
CA ARG A 137 -4.58 -17.29 8.75
C ARG A 137 -4.92 -16.59 7.43
N VAL A 138 -4.76 -15.26 7.38
CA VAL A 138 -4.98 -14.44 6.17
C VAL A 138 -4.27 -15.03 4.95
N MET A 139 -3.03 -15.48 5.12
CA MET A 139 -2.24 -16.10 4.04
C MET A 139 -2.83 -17.41 3.52
N ASP A 140 -3.48 -18.19 4.37
CA ASP A 140 -4.08 -19.46 3.95
C ASP A 140 -5.36 -19.21 3.16
N VAL A 141 -6.13 -18.19 3.54
CA VAL A 141 -7.31 -17.74 2.78
C VAL A 141 -6.93 -17.19 1.42
N LEU A 142 -5.85 -16.40 1.35
CA LEU A 142 -5.35 -15.84 0.08
C LEU A 142 -4.82 -16.93 -0.86
N LYS A 143 -4.16 -17.98 -0.34
CA LYS A 143 -3.71 -19.12 -1.16
C LYS A 143 -4.86 -19.88 -1.81
N ASP A 144 -5.97 -20.05 -1.08
CA ASP A 144 -7.17 -20.72 -1.60
C ASP A 144 -7.89 -19.89 -2.69
N GLN A 145 -7.56 -18.59 -2.81
CA GLN A 145 -8.19 -17.65 -3.76
C GLN A 145 -7.30 -17.29 -4.97
N ILE A 146 -5.99 -17.55 -4.90
CA ILE A 146 -5.01 -17.16 -5.94
C ILE A 146 -4.73 -18.35 -6.91
N LEU A 147 -5.48 -19.43 -6.85
CA LEU A 147 -5.47 -20.48 -7.88
C LEU A 147 -6.42 -20.11 -9.03
N ILE A 148 -5.98 -19.13 -9.84
CA ILE A 148 -6.40 -18.96 -11.23
C ILE A 148 -5.14 -18.87 -12.08
#